data_1f4ccdeb1c38aeb0ba5570ce08dfc95a
#
_entry.id   1f4ccdeb1c38aeb0ba5570ce08dfc95a
#
_cell.length_a   1.000
_cell.length_b   1.000
_cell.length_c   1.000
_cell.angle_alpha   90.00
_cell.angle_beta   90.00
_cell.angle_gamma   90.00
#
_symmetry.space_group_name_H-M   'P 1'
#
loop_
_entity.id
_entity.type
_entity.pdbx_description
1 polymer ?
#
loop_
_entity_poly.entity_id
_entity_poly.type
_entity_poly.pdbx_seq_one_letter_code
_entity_poly.pdbx_strand_id
1 'polypeptide(L)'
;MKELYYVIQTLIHGRGANFIKVISLTLGLTVSILIFAREAFEFNYDTCYEDSECLAAVQIEWNHNGEKDTGFMTMGPMAGAIAESFPKEVESATTTHFWWGGTSLYKDDVRFSPGVLIADSCFFKTMRTKILQGQASEMNNPDILFISRSLAQEMFAGTDPVGKVVNLNKSMPMTIKGVYEDYPENSTFYDLRVIISMATTRKYGWDYWGWNGGDSYFAYIRLRHPSDMETINNRIDQMLEKYIPQEDKDKNQTWSLRLIPFSDLRLARNYDGMGIIWVLLILAGILLFTVTLNYVLISISSLSRRAKTIGVHKCSGASGWGILKMFLW
;
A
#
# COMPACT_ATOMS: atom_id res chain seq x y z
N MET A 1 40.29 -11.79 11.27
CA MET A 1 40.40 -10.63 12.18
C MET A 1 41.67 -9.79 11.94
N LYS A 2 42.85 -10.39 11.72
CA LYS A 2 44.08 -9.62 11.46
C LYS A 2 44.02 -8.79 10.16
N GLU A 3 43.44 -9.30 9.10
CA GLU A 3 43.33 -8.60 7.82
C GLU A 3 42.38 -7.39 7.93
N LEU A 4 41.25 -7.52 8.63
CA LEU A 4 40.32 -6.42 8.88
C LEU A 4 41.00 -5.29 9.70
N TYR A 5 41.82 -5.65 10.67
CA TYR A 5 42.60 -4.71 11.46
C TYR A 5 43.59 -3.92 10.58
N TYR A 6 44.33 -4.59 9.68
CA TYR A 6 45.26 -3.93 8.75
C TYR A 6 44.54 -3.02 7.76
N VAL A 7 43.36 -3.43 7.24
CA VAL A 7 42.50 -2.61 6.37
C VAL A 7 42.07 -1.33 7.12
N ILE A 8 41.55 -1.50 8.35
CA ILE A 8 41.13 -0.36 9.18
C ILE A 8 42.31 0.58 9.50
N GLN A 9 43.46 0.01 9.83
CA GLN A 9 44.68 0.80 10.12
C GLN A 9 45.18 1.55 8.88
N THR A 10 45.10 0.93 7.71
CA THR A 10 45.44 1.59 6.42
C THR A 10 44.45 2.69 6.03
N LEU A 11 43.19 2.50 6.37
CA LEU A 11 42.14 3.53 6.16
C LEU A 11 42.33 4.73 7.09
N ILE A 12 42.68 4.50 8.35
CA ILE A 12 42.82 5.57 9.36
C ILE A 12 44.17 6.31 9.22
N HIS A 13 45.26 5.59 8.95
CA HIS A 13 46.62 6.17 8.86
C HIS A 13 47.08 6.44 7.44
N GLY A 14 46.41 5.90 6.43
CA GLY A 14 46.59 6.25 5.02
C GLY A 14 46.10 7.66 4.76
N ARG A 15 47.01 8.57 4.42
CA ARG A 15 46.81 10.01 4.12
C ARG A 15 45.38 10.32 3.65
N GLY A 16 44.56 10.88 4.51
CA GLY A 16 43.16 11.38 4.48
C GLY A 16 42.25 11.11 3.30
N ALA A 17 42.76 10.95 2.09
CA ALA A 17 41.95 10.80 0.89
C ALA A 17 41.18 9.46 0.80
N ASN A 18 41.73 8.37 1.36
CA ASN A 18 41.05 7.05 1.30
C ASN A 18 39.88 6.94 2.28
N PHE A 19 40.00 7.56 3.45
CA PHE A 19 38.94 7.62 4.44
C PHE A 19 37.73 8.42 3.92
N ILE A 20 37.98 9.58 3.31
CA ILE A 20 36.91 10.41 2.71
C ILE A 20 36.20 9.65 1.56
N LYS A 21 36.97 8.88 0.75
CA LYS A 21 36.40 8.04 -0.32
C LYS A 21 35.39 7.05 0.24
N VAL A 22 35.81 6.29 1.25
CA VAL A 22 34.95 5.20 1.83
C VAL A 22 33.72 5.83 2.45
N ILE A 23 33.86 6.91 3.22
CA ILE A 23 32.70 7.56 3.85
C ILE A 23 31.74 8.12 2.79
N SER A 24 32.24 8.88 1.81
CA SER A 24 31.37 9.47 0.81
C SER A 24 30.66 8.43 -0.05
N LEU A 25 31.36 7.33 -0.42
CA LEU A 25 30.79 6.21 -1.15
C LEU A 25 29.73 5.50 -0.31
N THR A 26 30.07 5.19 0.96
CA THR A 26 29.12 4.51 1.87
C THR A 26 27.88 5.33 2.09
N LEU A 27 28.01 6.63 2.42
CA LEU A 27 26.85 7.50 2.63
C LEU A 27 25.98 7.61 1.39
N GLY A 28 26.60 7.89 0.23
CA GLY A 28 25.84 8.05 -1.00
C GLY A 28 25.13 6.76 -1.45
N LEU A 29 25.79 5.61 -1.36
CA LEU A 29 25.18 4.32 -1.64
C LEU A 29 24.06 4.00 -0.64
N THR A 30 24.28 4.23 0.65
CA THR A 30 23.26 3.97 1.68
C THR A 30 22.00 4.78 1.43
N VAL A 31 22.13 6.10 1.19
CA VAL A 31 20.98 6.97 0.92
C VAL A 31 20.28 6.54 -0.37
N SER A 32 21.03 6.26 -1.45
CA SER A 32 20.42 5.82 -2.71
C SER A 32 19.67 4.48 -2.55
N ILE A 33 20.25 3.52 -1.84
CA ILE A 33 19.62 2.21 -1.58
C ILE A 33 18.34 2.39 -0.76
N LEU A 34 18.36 3.24 0.27
CA LEU A 34 17.17 3.50 1.09
C LEU A 34 16.04 4.13 0.28
N ILE A 35 16.35 5.08 -0.62
CA ILE A 35 15.36 5.67 -1.51
C ILE A 35 14.80 4.59 -2.46
N PHE A 36 15.65 3.83 -3.15
CA PHE A 36 15.19 2.76 -4.03
C PHE A 36 14.37 1.68 -3.31
N ALA A 37 14.75 1.31 -2.09
CA ALA A 37 14.00 0.36 -1.28
C ALA A 37 12.61 0.92 -0.90
N ARG A 38 12.55 2.22 -0.57
CA ARG A 38 11.29 2.91 -0.29
C ARG A 38 10.37 2.95 -1.52
N GLU A 39 10.91 3.30 -2.68
CA GLU A 39 10.14 3.35 -3.93
C GLU A 39 9.69 1.95 -4.36
N ALA A 40 10.54 0.94 -4.22
CA ALA A 40 10.16 -0.45 -4.47
C ALA A 40 9.00 -0.91 -3.57
N PHE A 41 8.96 -0.46 -2.31
CA PHE A 41 7.83 -0.72 -1.41
C PHE A 41 6.55 -0.04 -1.90
N GLU A 42 6.61 1.23 -2.34
CA GLU A 42 5.43 1.94 -2.89
C GLU A 42 4.91 1.30 -4.18
N PHE A 43 5.78 0.88 -5.10
CA PHE A 43 5.37 0.18 -6.32
C PHE A 43 4.77 -1.22 -6.09
N ASN A 44 5.10 -1.86 -4.96
CA ASN A 44 4.54 -3.14 -4.58
C ASN A 44 3.37 -3.01 -3.59
N TYR A 45 2.84 -1.80 -3.40
CA TYR A 45 1.72 -1.58 -2.51
C TYR A 45 0.44 -2.17 -3.10
N ASP A 46 -0.37 -2.84 -2.26
CA ASP A 46 -1.62 -3.51 -2.64
C ASP A 46 -1.50 -4.59 -3.73
N THR A 47 -0.29 -5.07 -4.04
CA THR A 47 -0.09 -6.23 -4.92
C THR A 47 -0.17 -7.57 -4.18
N CYS A 48 -0.38 -7.55 -2.87
CA CYS A 48 -0.44 -8.74 -2.02
C CYS A 48 -1.74 -9.54 -2.14
N TYR A 49 -2.76 -8.99 -2.79
CA TYR A 49 -4.03 -9.66 -2.99
C TYR A 49 -3.95 -10.70 -4.12
N GLU A 50 -4.63 -11.82 -3.93
CA GLU A 50 -4.74 -12.84 -4.98
C GLU A 50 -5.40 -12.24 -6.23
N ASP A 51 -4.79 -12.42 -7.41
CA ASP A 51 -5.19 -11.79 -8.68
C ASP A 51 -5.44 -10.28 -8.51
N SER A 52 -4.46 -9.56 -7.96
CA SER A 52 -4.57 -8.14 -7.64
C SER A 52 -4.89 -7.28 -8.87
N GLU A 53 -4.49 -7.70 -10.06
CA GLU A 53 -4.82 -7.05 -11.34
C GLU A 53 -6.33 -7.07 -11.67
N CYS A 54 -7.09 -8.00 -11.06
CA CYS A 54 -8.54 -8.07 -11.18
C CYS A 54 -9.27 -7.25 -10.09
N LEU A 55 -8.55 -6.66 -9.14
CA LEU A 55 -9.16 -5.87 -8.08
C LEU A 55 -9.11 -4.38 -8.42
N ALA A 56 -10.26 -3.72 -8.34
CA ALA A 56 -10.43 -2.31 -8.65
C ALA A 56 -11.09 -1.54 -7.52
N ALA A 57 -10.76 -0.26 -7.41
CA ALA A 57 -11.46 0.71 -6.59
C ALA A 57 -12.29 1.66 -7.46
N VAL A 58 -13.44 2.09 -6.94
CA VAL A 58 -14.26 3.10 -7.61
C VAL A 58 -13.75 4.48 -7.24
N GLN A 59 -13.40 5.26 -8.26
CA GLN A 59 -13.04 6.66 -8.16
C GLN A 59 -14.20 7.52 -8.68
N ILE A 60 -14.51 8.59 -7.97
CA ILE A 60 -15.43 9.63 -8.43
C ILE A 60 -14.63 10.84 -8.88
N GLU A 61 -14.95 11.38 -10.02
CA GLU A 61 -14.47 12.68 -10.51
C GLU A 61 -15.62 13.69 -10.43
N TRP A 62 -15.42 14.78 -9.71
CA TRP A 62 -16.31 15.92 -9.68
C TRP A 62 -15.74 17.04 -10.53
N ASN A 63 -16.60 17.66 -11.32
CA ASN A 63 -16.27 18.89 -12.00
C ASN A 63 -17.24 19.97 -11.53
N HIS A 64 -16.73 20.95 -10.80
CA HIS A 64 -17.48 22.09 -10.32
C HIS A 64 -16.89 23.36 -10.93
N ASN A 65 -17.67 24.07 -11.78
CA ASN A 65 -17.25 25.29 -12.46
C ASN A 65 -15.93 25.18 -13.25
N GLY A 66 -15.59 23.99 -13.76
CA GLY A 66 -14.37 23.73 -14.50
C GLY A 66 -13.17 23.28 -13.64
N GLU A 67 -13.29 23.32 -12.32
CA GLU A 67 -12.34 22.69 -11.41
C GLU A 67 -12.70 21.20 -11.25
N LYS A 68 -11.74 20.35 -11.53
CA LYS A 68 -11.86 18.89 -11.38
C LYS A 68 -11.24 18.46 -10.06
N ASP A 69 -12.00 17.69 -9.30
CA ASP A 69 -11.50 17.01 -8.11
C ASP A 69 -11.82 15.52 -8.19
N THR A 70 -11.05 14.70 -7.50
CA THR A 70 -11.21 13.24 -7.51
C THR A 70 -11.25 12.71 -6.09
N GLY A 71 -12.10 11.72 -5.87
CA GLY A 71 -12.21 11.07 -4.57
C GLY A 71 -12.58 9.60 -4.71
N PHE A 72 -12.64 8.92 -3.57
CA PHE A 72 -12.93 7.50 -3.48
C PHE A 72 -14.13 7.19 -2.60
N MET A 73 -14.72 8.22 -2.01
CA MET A 73 -15.95 8.07 -1.26
C MET A 73 -17.14 8.06 -2.21
N THR A 74 -17.97 7.04 -2.09
CA THR A 74 -19.11 6.79 -2.97
C THR A 74 -20.40 6.68 -2.17
N MET A 75 -21.52 6.58 -2.85
CA MET A 75 -22.82 6.26 -2.26
C MET A 75 -22.87 4.78 -1.86
N GLY A 76 -23.61 4.45 -0.81
CA GLY A 76 -23.72 3.09 -0.28
C GLY A 76 -24.09 2.02 -1.31
N PRO A 77 -25.08 2.24 -2.20
CA PRO A 77 -25.49 1.26 -3.20
C PRO A 77 -24.52 1.05 -4.37
N MET A 78 -23.45 1.83 -4.49
CA MET A 78 -22.59 1.92 -5.68
C MET A 78 -22.00 0.57 -6.11
N ALA A 79 -21.39 -0.18 -5.19
CA ALA A 79 -20.78 -1.47 -5.52
C ALA A 79 -21.82 -2.47 -6.04
N GLY A 80 -22.98 -2.53 -5.41
CA GLY A 80 -24.09 -3.38 -5.84
C GLY A 80 -24.62 -3.02 -7.22
N ALA A 81 -24.79 -1.73 -7.50
CA ALA A 81 -25.28 -1.23 -8.79
C ALA A 81 -24.29 -1.55 -9.93
N ILE A 82 -23.00 -1.46 -9.70
CA ILE A 82 -21.97 -1.87 -10.66
C ILE A 82 -22.06 -3.37 -10.93
N ALA A 83 -22.13 -4.19 -9.88
CA ALA A 83 -22.24 -5.65 -10.04
C ALA A 83 -23.50 -6.07 -10.77
N GLU A 84 -24.65 -5.40 -10.52
CA GLU A 84 -25.92 -5.66 -11.20
C GLU A 84 -25.88 -5.24 -12.67
N SER A 85 -25.24 -4.11 -12.97
CA SER A 85 -25.18 -3.57 -14.34
C SER A 85 -24.17 -4.28 -15.25
N PHE A 86 -23.13 -4.89 -14.65
CA PHE A 86 -22.02 -5.55 -15.38
C PHE A 86 -21.79 -7.00 -14.90
N PRO A 87 -22.82 -7.87 -14.91
CA PRO A 87 -22.73 -9.21 -14.32
C PRO A 87 -21.78 -10.17 -15.09
N LYS A 88 -21.41 -9.83 -16.32
CA LYS A 88 -20.45 -10.61 -17.12
C LYS A 88 -19.01 -10.25 -16.82
N GLU A 89 -18.76 -9.02 -16.49
CA GLU A 89 -17.46 -8.43 -16.22
C GLU A 89 -17.06 -8.53 -14.72
N VAL A 90 -18.06 -8.39 -13.83
CA VAL A 90 -17.86 -8.39 -12.38
C VAL A 90 -18.01 -9.79 -11.80
N GLU A 91 -17.03 -10.24 -11.01
CA GLU A 91 -17.11 -11.48 -10.23
C GLU A 91 -17.80 -11.25 -8.87
N SER A 92 -17.41 -10.16 -8.21
CA SER A 92 -18.00 -9.72 -6.94
C SER A 92 -17.70 -8.25 -6.70
N ALA A 93 -18.52 -7.61 -5.87
CA ALA A 93 -18.34 -6.24 -5.46
C ALA A 93 -18.65 -6.10 -3.98
N THR A 94 -18.00 -5.17 -3.29
CA THR A 94 -18.20 -4.93 -1.86
C THR A 94 -18.25 -3.45 -1.56
N THR A 95 -19.12 -3.10 -0.64
CA THR A 95 -19.18 -1.76 -0.04
C THR A 95 -18.57 -1.81 1.35
N THR A 96 -17.69 -0.86 1.63
CA THR A 96 -17.07 -0.69 2.96
C THR A 96 -17.25 0.74 3.46
N HIS A 97 -17.13 0.88 4.76
CA HIS A 97 -17.20 2.18 5.43
C HIS A 97 -16.18 2.20 6.56
N PHE A 98 -15.34 3.22 6.61
CA PHE A 98 -14.44 3.38 7.75
C PHE A 98 -15.21 3.92 8.96
N TRP A 99 -14.93 3.38 10.12
CA TRP A 99 -15.49 3.92 11.35
C TRP A 99 -14.82 5.25 11.68
N TRP A 100 -15.58 6.33 11.58
CA TRP A 100 -15.11 7.68 11.91
C TRP A 100 -15.15 7.89 13.42
N GLY A 101 -13.98 8.09 14.02
CA GLY A 101 -13.82 8.25 15.46
C GLY A 101 -13.06 7.07 16.08
N GLY A 102 -12.41 7.33 17.19
CA GLY A 102 -11.63 6.29 17.88
C GLY A 102 -12.52 5.13 18.30
N THR A 103 -12.28 3.95 17.75
CA THR A 103 -12.97 2.72 18.13
C THR A 103 -12.14 1.95 19.14
N SER A 104 -12.77 1.51 20.19
CA SER A 104 -12.12 0.66 21.18
C SER A 104 -12.91 -0.62 21.37
N LEU A 105 -12.21 -1.74 21.39
CA LEU A 105 -12.76 -3.04 21.68
C LEU A 105 -12.39 -3.40 23.13
N TYR A 106 -13.34 -3.87 23.89
CA TYR A 106 -13.13 -4.27 25.29
C TYR A 106 -13.42 -5.75 25.45
N LYS A 107 -12.45 -6.44 26.02
CA LYS A 107 -12.64 -7.78 26.55
C LYS A 107 -12.43 -7.70 28.05
N ASP A 108 -13.44 -8.05 28.81
CA ASP A 108 -13.49 -7.76 30.23
C ASP A 108 -13.25 -6.24 30.42
N ASP A 109 -12.30 -5.83 31.26
CA ASP A 109 -11.94 -4.43 31.45
C ASP A 109 -10.71 -3.98 30.63
N VAL A 110 -10.16 -4.86 29.77
CA VAL A 110 -8.98 -4.55 28.96
C VAL A 110 -9.40 -3.88 27.66
N ARG A 111 -8.80 -2.72 27.38
CA ARG A 111 -9.05 -1.93 26.16
C ARG A 111 -8.05 -2.26 25.07
N PHE A 112 -8.55 -2.48 23.86
CA PHE A 112 -7.80 -2.59 22.62
C PHE A 112 -8.26 -1.49 21.64
N SER A 113 -7.34 -0.93 20.86
CA SER A 113 -7.63 0.13 19.88
C SER A 113 -7.20 -0.31 18.47
N PRO A 114 -7.89 -1.28 17.87
CA PRO A 114 -7.59 -1.79 16.54
C PRO A 114 -8.09 -0.86 15.45
N GLY A 115 -7.51 -0.95 14.24
CA GLY A 115 -8.13 -0.46 13.02
C GLY A 115 -9.43 -1.21 12.75
N VAL A 116 -10.51 -0.49 12.46
CA VAL A 116 -11.86 -1.04 12.27
C VAL A 116 -12.41 -0.65 10.90
N LEU A 117 -12.96 -1.61 10.21
CA LEU A 117 -13.70 -1.44 8.96
C LEU A 117 -15.11 -2.00 9.13
N ILE A 118 -16.10 -1.31 8.59
CA ILE A 118 -17.44 -1.84 8.40
C ILE A 118 -17.51 -2.35 6.96
N ALA A 119 -17.97 -3.57 6.76
CA ALA A 119 -18.05 -4.17 5.45
C ALA A 119 -19.33 -5.02 5.28
N ASP A 120 -19.76 -5.16 4.03
CA ASP A 120 -20.84 -6.07 3.68
C ASP A 120 -20.36 -7.53 3.61
N SER A 121 -21.28 -8.45 3.36
CA SER A 121 -20.99 -9.88 3.31
C SER A 121 -20.14 -10.32 2.12
N CYS A 122 -19.98 -9.46 1.12
CA CYS A 122 -19.17 -9.71 -0.07
C CYS A 122 -17.69 -9.40 0.13
N PHE A 123 -17.33 -8.74 1.21
CA PHE A 123 -15.96 -8.25 1.45
C PHE A 123 -14.91 -9.37 1.33
N PHE A 124 -15.07 -10.45 2.08
CA PHE A 124 -14.11 -11.54 2.08
C PHE A 124 -13.94 -12.18 0.70
N LYS A 125 -15.04 -12.31 -0.06
CA LYS A 125 -15.01 -12.82 -1.43
C LYS A 125 -14.31 -11.84 -2.38
N THR A 126 -14.65 -10.56 -2.29
CA THR A 126 -14.12 -9.53 -3.19
C THR A 126 -12.64 -9.31 -2.95
N MET A 127 -12.21 -9.24 -1.69
CA MET A 127 -10.80 -9.05 -1.33
C MET A 127 -10.00 -10.36 -1.36
N ARG A 128 -10.66 -11.52 -1.48
CA ARG A 128 -10.06 -12.87 -1.33
C ARG A 128 -9.28 -13.02 -0.03
N THR A 129 -9.78 -12.36 1.02
CA THR A 129 -9.16 -12.45 2.35
C THR A 129 -9.40 -13.83 2.94
N LYS A 130 -8.33 -14.47 3.37
CA LYS A 130 -8.39 -15.82 3.92
C LYS A 130 -9.01 -15.82 5.31
N ILE A 131 -10.16 -16.46 5.43
CA ILE A 131 -10.80 -16.75 6.71
C ILE A 131 -10.14 -18.01 7.31
N LEU A 132 -9.66 -17.91 8.54
CA LEU A 132 -9.01 -18.99 9.27
C LEU A 132 -10.01 -19.78 10.11
N GLN A 133 -11.02 -19.08 10.68
CA GLN A 133 -12.10 -19.64 11.47
C GLN A 133 -13.40 -18.89 11.16
N GLY A 134 -14.53 -19.57 11.17
CA GLY A 134 -15.84 -18.99 10.86
C GLY A 134 -16.20 -19.03 9.37
N GLN A 135 -17.27 -18.37 9.00
CA GLN A 135 -17.79 -18.34 7.62
C GLN A 135 -18.18 -16.92 7.22
N ALA A 136 -17.83 -16.50 5.99
CA ALA A 136 -18.15 -15.18 5.47
C ALA A 136 -19.66 -14.85 5.49
N SER A 137 -20.52 -15.85 5.37
CA SER A 137 -21.98 -15.69 5.42
C SER A 137 -22.51 -15.11 6.74
N GLU A 138 -21.75 -15.25 7.83
CA GLU A 138 -22.10 -14.63 9.11
C GLU A 138 -22.16 -13.10 9.02
N MET A 139 -21.44 -12.48 8.07
CA MET A 139 -21.47 -11.02 7.83
C MET A 139 -22.85 -10.48 7.40
N ASN A 140 -23.82 -11.35 7.11
CA ASN A 140 -25.21 -10.94 6.89
C ASN A 140 -25.96 -10.63 8.20
N ASN A 141 -25.42 -11.06 9.34
CA ASN A 141 -26.06 -10.88 10.64
C ASN A 141 -25.56 -9.60 11.32
N PRO A 142 -26.42 -8.87 12.06
CA PRO A 142 -25.98 -7.75 12.88
C PRO A 142 -25.27 -8.21 14.16
N ASP A 143 -24.61 -7.26 14.83
CA ASP A 143 -23.92 -7.42 16.12
C ASP A 143 -22.81 -8.48 16.09
N ILE A 144 -22.17 -8.62 14.92
CA ILE A 144 -21.04 -9.54 14.75
C ILE A 144 -19.82 -8.82 14.20
N LEU A 145 -18.68 -9.39 14.52
CA LEU A 145 -17.40 -8.96 13.95
C LEU A 145 -16.46 -10.14 13.68
N PHE A 146 -15.52 -9.88 12.80
CA PHE A 146 -14.36 -10.73 12.54
C PHE A 146 -13.11 -10.01 13.05
N ILE A 147 -12.16 -10.76 13.58
CA ILE A 147 -10.89 -10.22 14.08
C ILE A 147 -9.71 -10.82 13.32
N SER A 148 -8.61 -10.07 13.23
CA SER A 148 -7.37 -10.59 12.65
C SER A 148 -6.75 -11.66 13.56
N ARG A 149 -5.88 -12.50 12.99
CA ARG A 149 -5.13 -13.53 13.73
C ARG A 149 -4.32 -12.91 14.86
N SER A 150 -3.63 -11.81 14.60
CA SER A 150 -2.80 -11.13 15.60
C SER A 150 -3.64 -10.60 16.76
N LEU A 151 -4.81 -9.99 16.48
CA LEU A 151 -5.73 -9.53 17.52
C LEU A 151 -6.32 -10.70 18.32
N ALA A 152 -6.65 -11.80 17.65
CA ALA A 152 -7.12 -13.01 18.32
C ALA A 152 -6.08 -13.56 19.31
N GLN A 153 -4.81 -13.59 18.93
CA GLN A 153 -3.71 -14.00 19.81
C GLN A 153 -3.51 -13.03 20.96
N GLU A 154 -3.54 -11.73 20.71
CA GLU A 154 -3.39 -10.68 21.71
C GLU A 154 -4.51 -10.72 22.77
N MET A 155 -5.76 -10.86 22.33
CA MET A 155 -6.93 -10.82 23.22
C MET A 155 -7.19 -12.13 23.94
N PHE A 156 -6.89 -13.28 23.33
CA PHE A 156 -7.36 -14.58 23.81
C PHE A 156 -6.24 -15.57 24.15
N ALA A 157 -4.95 -15.17 23.98
CA ALA A 157 -3.78 -15.97 24.36
C ALA A 157 -3.86 -17.44 23.88
N GLY A 158 -4.34 -17.66 22.64
CA GLY A 158 -4.44 -18.98 22.03
C GLY A 158 -5.72 -19.77 22.34
N THR A 159 -6.65 -19.22 23.12
CA THR A 159 -8.00 -19.81 23.25
C THR A 159 -8.89 -19.42 22.08
N ASP A 160 -9.84 -20.29 21.70
CA ASP A 160 -10.74 -20.00 20.58
C ASP A 160 -11.58 -18.73 20.84
N PRO A 161 -11.48 -17.70 19.98
CA PRO A 161 -12.25 -16.47 20.12
C PRO A 161 -13.66 -16.57 19.56
N VAL A 162 -13.95 -17.53 18.66
CA VAL A 162 -15.23 -17.63 17.97
C VAL A 162 -16.37 -17.92 18.93
N GLY A 163 -17.47 -17.17 18.83
CA GLY A 163 -18.62 -17.24 19.72
C GLY A 163 -18.48 -16.40 21.00
N LYS A 164 -17.30 -15.84 21.29
CA LYS A 164 -17.14 -14.96 22.46
C LYS A 164 -17.68 -13.56 22.16
N VAL A 165 -18.16 -12.90 23.23
CA VAL A 165 -18.67 -11.53 23.18
C VAL A 165 -17.59 -10.57 23.65
N VAL A 166 -17.43 -9.48 22.90
CA VAL A 166 -16.58 -8.33 23.23
C VAL A 166 -17.43 -7.06 23.15
N ASN A 167 -17.04 -6.01 23.85
CA ASN A 167 -17.81 -4.77 23.86
C ASN A 167 -17.14 -3.72 22.97
N LEU A 168 -17.87 -3.22 21.97
CA LEU A 168 -17.46 -2.07 21.18
C LEU A 168 -17.80 -0.81 21.97
N ASN A 169 -16.80 0.07 22.17
CA ASN A 169 -16.92 1.33 22.90
C ASN A 169 -17.60 1.19 24.30
N LYS A 170 -17.36 0.08 25.00
CA LYS A 170 -17.91 -0.28 26.32
C LYS A 170 -19.42 -0.58 26.39
N SER A 171 -20.19 -0.19 25.40
CA SER A 171 -21.66 -0.21 25.47
C SER A 171 -22.34 -1.16 24.51
N MET A 172 -21.61 -1.63 23.47
CA MET A 172 -22.22 -2.43 22.43
C MET A 172 -21.60 -3.84 22.42
N PRO A 173 -22.36 -4.86 22.84
CA PRO A 173 -21.91 -6.23 22.76
C PRO A 173 -21.87 -6.72 21.32
N MET A 174 -20.73 -7.26 20.91
CA MET A 174 -20.47 -7.80 19.58
C MET A 174 -19.99 -9.23 19.72
N THR A 175 -20.53 -10.15 18.92
CA THR A 175 -20.08 -11.54 18.91
C THR A 175 -19.00 -11.75 17.85
N ILE A 176 -17.87 -12.33 18.25
CA ILE A 176 -16.83 -12.74 17.31
C ILE A 176 -17.32 -13.95 16.52
N LYS A 177 -17.43 -13.84 15.20
CA LYS A 177 -17.91 -14.91 14.32
C LYS A 177 -16.82 -15.49 13.42
N GLY A 178 -15.64 -14.89 13.42
CA GLY A 178 -14.52 -15.45 12.69
C GLY A 178 -13.19 -14.78 12.95
N VAL A 179 -12.15 -15.45 12.47
CA VAL A 179 -10.76 -14.99 12.49
C VAL A 179 -10.26 -15.01 11.05
N TYR A 180 -9.62 -13.94 10.62
CA TYR A 180 -9.00 -13.83 9.30
C TYR A 180 -7.49 -13.60 9.38
N GLU A 181 -6.79 -13.83 8.28
CA GLU A 181 -5.35 -13.64 8.17
C GLU A 181 -5.00 -12.16 8.13
N ASP A 182 -3.95 -11.75 8.88
CA ASP A 182 -3.51 -10.36 8.91
C ASP A 182 -3.06 -9.89 7.52
N TYR A 183 -3.32 -8.63 7.21
CA TYR A 183 -2.81 -8.00 6.00
C TYR A 183 -1.33 -7.61 6.18
N PRO A 184 -0.50 -7.73 5.13
CA PRO A 184 0.89 -7.29 5.18
C PRO A 184 1.02 -5.77 5.20
N GLU A 185 2.19 -5.26 5.59
CA GLU A 185 2.46 -3.83 5.74
C GLU A 185 2.29 -3.02 4.44
N ASN A 186 2.47 -3.66 3.28
CA ASN A 186 2.26 -3.06 1.96
C ASN A 186 0.82 -3.18 1.46
N SER A 187 -0.15 -3.13 2.35
CA SER A 187 -1.58 -3.18 2.04
C SER A 187 -2.32 -1.95 2.56
N THR A 188 -3.31 -1.47 1.82
CA THR A 188 -4.26 -0.44 2.29
C THR A 188 -4.97 -0.84 3.58
N PHE A 189 -5.09 -2.14 3.84
CA PHE A 189 -5.72 -2.69 5.05
C PHE A 189 -4.72 -3.21 6.09
N TYR A 190 -3.43 -2.80 6.04
CA TYR A 190 -2.38 -3.33 6.93
C TYR A 190 -2.71 -3.20 8.43
N ASP A 191 -3.40 -2.12 8.84
CA ASP A 191 -3.80 -1.87 10.23
C ASP A 191 -5.22 -2.37 10.55
N LEU A 192 -5.87 -3.00 9.56
CA LEU A 192 -7.22 -3.54 9.74
C LEU A 192 -7.16 -4.80 10.59
N ARG A 193 -7.69 -4.70 11.81
CA ARG A 193 -7.70 -5.81 12.77
C ARG A 193 -9.10 -6.25 13.17
N VAL A 194 -10.14 -5.45 12.83
CA VAL A 194 -11.55 -5.74 13.10
C VAL A 194 -12.40 -5.39 11.88
N ILE A 195 -13.23 -6.32 11.46
CA ILE A 195 -14.25 -6.11 10.43
C ILE A 195 -15.63 -6.30 11.08
N ILE A 196 -16.42 -5.25 11.08
CA ILE A 196 -17.80 -5.25 11.61
C ILE A 196 -18.76 -5.44 10.44
N SER A 197 -19.78 -6.26 10.66
CA SER A 197 -20.86 -6.44 9.69
C SER A 197 -21.62 -5.12 9.46
N MET A 198 -21.81 -4.75 8.19
CA MET A 198 -22.64 -3.62 7.79
C MET A 198 -24.11 -3.79 8.17
N ALA A 199 -24.57 -5.03 8.39
CA ALA A 199 -25.92 -5.28 8.93
C ALA A 199 -26.09 -4.66 10.33
N THR A 200 -25.01 -4.47 11.08
CA THR A 200 -25.02 -3.79 12.39
C THR A 200 -25.38 -2.32 12.25
N THR A 201 -24.72 -1.61 11.34
CA THR A 201 -25.00 -0.17 11.13
C THR A 201 -26.42 0.06 10.63
N ARG A 202 -26.91 -0.81 9.76
CA ARG A 202 -28.30 -0.79 9.29
C ARG A 202 -29.30 -1.04 10.42
N LYS A 203 -29.03 -2.01 11.29
CA LYS A 203 -29.89 -2.32 12.45
C LYS A 203 -30.08 -1.10 13.37
N TYR A 204 -29.02 -0.33 13.58
CA TYR A 204 -29.05 0.83 14.47
C TYR A 204 -29.34 2.15 13.75
N GLY A 205 -29.52 2.14 12.41
CA GLY A 205 -29.79 3.34 11.62
C GLY A 205 -28.63 4.36 11.62
N TRP A 206 -27.39 3.87 11.70
CA TRP A 206 -26.21 4.73 11.74
C TRP A 206 -25.65 5.05 10.37
N ASP A 207 -26.15 4.40 9.33
CA ASP A 207 -25.74 4.58 7.96
C ASP A 207 -26.83 5.29 7.15
N TYR A 208 -26.40 6.13 6.22
CA TYR A 208 -27.26 6.66 5.19
C TYR A 208 -27.09 5.82 3.91
N TRP A 209 -28.05 4.95 3.64
CA TRP A 209 -28.02 4.07 2.48
C TRP A 209 -28.90 4.64 1.36
N GLY A 210 -28.33 5.44 0.48
CA GLY A 210 -29.07 6.08 -0.61
C GLY A 210 -28.15 6.62 -1.71
N TRP A 211 -28.78 7.15 -2.76
CA TRP A 211 -28.10 7.78 -3.89
C TRP A 211 -27.92 9.30 -3.74
N ASN A 212 -28.61 9.90 -2.80
CA ASN A 212 -28.64 11.34 -2.54
C ASN A 212 -27.92 11.67 -1.23
N GLY A 213 -26.65 12.01 -1.29
CA GLY A 213 -25.83 12.32 -0.12
C GLY A 213 -25.33 11.07 0.59
N GLY A 214 -24.57 11.26 1.67
CA GLY A 214 -23.98 10.16 2.43
C GLY A 214 -22.78 9.51 1.76
N ASP A 215 -21.97 10.30 1.04
CA ASP A 215 -20.76 9.86 0.36
C ASP A 215 -19.65 9.54 1.38
N SER A 216 -19.78 8.41 2.04
CA SER A 216 -18.86 7.96 3.09
C SER A 216 -18.42 6.49 2.91
N TYR A 217 -18.88 5.88 1.82
CA TYR A 217 -18.59 4.49 1.52
C TYR A 217 -17.47 4.38 0.49
N PHE A 218 -16.80 3.23 0.51
CA PHE A 218 -15.83 2.85 -0.51
C PHE A 218 -16.35 1.62 -1.22
N ALA A 219 -16.29 1.62 -2.53
CA ALA A 219 -16.72 0.51 -3.36
C ALA A 219 -15.47 -0.15 -4.00
N TYR A 220 -15.35 -1.46 -3.79
CA TYR A 220 -14.30 -2.27 -4.40
C TYR A 220 -14.94 -3.35 -5.27
N ILE A 221 -14.34 -3.55 -6.43
CA ILE A 221 -14.89 -4.41 -7.48
C ILE A 221 -13.85 -5.47 -7.85
N ARG A 222 -14.22 -6.72 -7.83
CA ARG A 222 -13.43 -7.80 -8.40
C ARG A 222 -13.94 -8.12 -9.79
N LEU A 223 -13.08 -7.93 -10.75
CA LEU A 223 -13.32 -8.23 -12.15
C LEU A 223 -13.06 -9.71 -12.44
N ARG A 224 -13.67 -10.24 -13.50
CA ARG A 224 -13.35 -11.59 -13.98
C ARG A 224 -12.03 -11.62 -14.74
N HIS A 225 -11.77 -10.57 -15.54
CA HIS A 225 -10.52 -10.37 -16.25
C HIS A 225 -10.04 -8.92 -16.11
N PRO A 226 -8.73 -8.65 -16.10
CA PRO A 226 -8.21 -7.27 -16.00
C PRO A 226 -8.71 -6.36 -17.13
N SER A 227 -8.94 -6.90 -18.34
CA SER A 227 -9.47 -6.17 -19.51
C SER A 227 -10.90 -5.66 -19.32
N ASP A 228 -11.66 -6.25 -18.39
CA ASP A 228 -13.05 -5.85 -18.14
C ASP A 228 -13.17 -4.46 -17.55
N MET A 229 -12.10 -3.95 -16.94
CA MET A 229 -12.04 -2.60 -16.37
C MET A 229 -12.30 -1.54 -17.45
N GLU A 230 -11.68 -1.65 -18.60
CA GLU A 230 -11.89 -0.71 -19.72
C GLU A 230 -13.33 -0.80 -20.24
N THR A 231 -13.88 -2.01 -20.35
CA THR A 231 -15.26 -2.25 -20.78
C THR A 231 -16.26 -1.57 -19.85
N ILE A 232 -16.04 -1.67 -18.54
CA ILE A 232 -16.88 -1.01 -17.54
C ILE A 232 -16.70 0.51 -17.61
N ASN A 233 -15.45 1.00 -17.65
CA ASN A 233 -15.16 2.44 -17.66
C ASN A 233 -15.80 3.17 -18.86
N ASN A 234 -15.94 2.50 -20.01
CA ASN A 234 -16.60 3.08 -21.18
C ASN A 234 -18.14 3.19 -21.04
N ARG A 235 -18.75 2.54 -20.03
CA ARG A 235 -20.20 2.44 -19.87
C ARG A 235 -20.71 2.82 -18.49
N ILE A 236 -19.81 3.07 -17.53
CA ILE A 236 -20.17 3.25 -16.13
C ILE A 236 -20.98 4.53 -15.90
N ASP A 237 -20.69 5.59 -16.66
CA ASP A 237 -21.45 6.85 -16.56
C ASP A 237 -22.90 6.69 -17.04
N GLN A 238 -23.14 5.84 -18.06
CA GLN A 238 -24.50 5.50 -18.51
C GLN A 238 -25.27 4.71 -17.43
N MET A 239 -24.56 3.87 -16.67
CA MET A 239 -25.15 3.19 -15.51
C MET A 239 -25.56 4.22 -14.45
N LEU A 240 -24.68 5.17 -14.14
CA LEU A 240 -24.91 6.18 -13.12
C LEU A 240 -26.18 7.01 -13.41
N GLU A 241 -26.44 7.32 -14.67
CA GLU A 241 -27.63 8.08 -15.11
C GLU A 241 -28.97 7.44 -14.71
N LYS A 242 -28.98 6.09 -14.48
CA LYS A 242 -30.21 5.39 -14.06
C LYS A 242 -30.53 5.61 -12.58
N TYR A 243 -29.51 5.91 -11.77
CA TYR A 243 -29.64 5.95 -10.31
C TYR A 243 -29.64 7.38 -9.76
N ILE A 244 -29.01 8.33 -10.47
CA ILE A 244 -29.00 9.72 -10.09
C ILE A 244 -29.91 10.51 -11.03
N PRO A 245 -31.08 11.00 -10.55
CA PRO A 245 -32.01 11.76 -11.35
C PRO A 245 -31.34 13.03 -11.93
N GLN A 246 -31.68 13.37 -13.17
CA GLN A 246 -31.14 14.56 -13.85
C GLN A 246 -31.50 15.86 -13.13
N GLU A 247 -32.60 15.89 -12.38
CA GLU A 247 -33.07 17.03 -11.61
C GLU A 247 -32.14 17.41 -10.45
N ASP A 248 -31.35 16.45 -9.94
CA ASP A 248 -30.39 16.65 -8.85
C ASP A 248 -28.99 17.05 -9.36
N LYS A 249 -28.79 17.07 -10.68
CA LYS A 249 -27.57 17.59 -11.28
C LYS A 249 -27.62 19.10 -11.31
N ASP A 250 -26.99 19.76 -10.36
CA ASP A 250 -26.73 21.18 -10.44
C ASP A 250 -26.09 21.48 -11.80
N LYS A 251 -26.62 22.50 -12.55
CA LYS A 251 -26.21 22.77 -13.94
C LYS A 251 -24.71 22.99 -14.13
N ASN A 252 -23.98 23.21 -13.05
CA ASN A 252 -22.54 23.46 -13.02
C ASN A 252 -21.71 22.31 -12.40
N GLN A 253 -22.35 21.20 -12.02
CA GLN A 253 -21.66 20.02 -11.48
C GLN A 253 -21.87 18.83 -12.39
N THR A 254 -20.77 18.23 -12.82
CA THR A 254 -20.80 16.95 -13.52
C THR A 254 -20.01 15.92 -12.69
N TRP A 255 -20.54 14.71 -12.63
CA TRP A 255 -19.94 13.60 -11.92
C TRP A 255 -19.65 12.52 -12.94
N SER A 256 -18.49 11.94 -12.85
CA SER A 256 -18.15 10.74 -13.59
C SER A 256 -17.53 9.70 -12.67
N LEU A 257 -17.68 8.44 -13.05
CA LEU A 257 -17.13 7.31 -12.31
C LEU A 257 -16.02 6.67 -13.12
N ARG A 258 -15.05 6.14 -12.42
CA ARG A 258 -13.99 5.35 -13.02
C ARG A 258 -13.56 4.22 -12.09
N LEU A 259 -13.33 3.06 -12.64
CA LEU A 259 -12.58 2.00 -11.96
C LEU A 259 -11.09 2.24 -12.19
N ILE A 260 -10.32 2.20 -11.13
CA ILE A 260 -8.86 2.19 -11.19
C ILE A 260 -8.34 0.89 -10.56
N PRO A 261 -7.16 0.40 -10.95
CA PRO A 261 -6.52 -0.71 -10.27
C PRO A 261 -6.40 -0.44 -8.76
N PHE A 262 -6.68 -1.44 -7.95
CA PHE A 262 -6.59 -1.27 -6.49
C PHE A 262 -5.17 -0.94 -6.04
N SER A 263 -4.15 -1.45 -6.74
CA SER A 263 -2.74 -1.10 -6.52
C SER A 263 -2.44 0.38 -6.68
N ASP A 264 -3.22 1.08 -7.50
CA ASP A 264 -3.03 2.52 -7.74
C ASP A 264 -3.76 3.39 -6.72
N LEU A 265 -4.66 2.80 -5.91
CA LEU A 265 -5.51 3.52 -4.95
C LEU A 265 -4.72 4.41 -4.00
N ARG A 266 -3.60 3.89 -3.46
CA ARG A 266 -2.75 4.64 -2.54
C ARG A 266 -2.14 5.87 -3.17
N LEU A 267 -1.61 5.74 -4.38
CA LEU A 267 -1.00 6.85 -5.12
C LEU A 267 -2.06 7.86 -5.59
N ALA A 268 -3.20 7.37 -6.03
CA ALA A 268 -4.31 8.20 -6.48
C ALA A 268 -4.99 8.98 -5.33
N ARG A 269 -4.93 8.49 -4.09
CA ARG A 269 -5.38 9.24 -2.90
C ARG A 269 -4.46 10.39 -2.52
N ASN A 270 -3.17 10.30 -2.86
CA ASN A 270 -2.19 11.34 -2.57
C ASN A 270 -2.03 12.21 -3.82
N TYR A 271 -2.55 13.43 -3.79
CA TYR A 271 -2.60 14.37 -4.92
C TYR A 271 -1.27 14.52 -5.69
N ASP A 272 -0.13 14.40 -5.00
CA ASP A 272 1.22 14.49 -5.58
C ASP A 272 2.02 13.17 -5.48
N GLY A 273 1.37 12.06 -5.12
CA GLY A 273 2.08 10.82 -4.78
C GLY A 273 3.02 10.33 -5.89
N MET A 274 2.53 10.28 -7.13
CA MET A 274 3.34 9.86 -8.28
C MET A 274 4.45 10.87 -8.60
N GLY A 275 4.19 12.18 -8.47
CA GLY A 275 5.18 13.23 -8.67
C GLY A 275 6.34 13.13 -7.68
N ILE A 276 6.04 12.90 -6.41
CA ILE A 276 7.04 12.73 -5.35
C ILE A 276 7.93 11.52 -5.62
N ILE A 277 7.37 10.39 -6.06
CA ILE A 277 8.12 9.18 -6.42
C ILE A 277 9.14 9.49 -7.51
N TRP A 278 8.73 10.15 -8.60
CA TRP A 278 9.64 10.50 -9.70
C TRP A 278 10.75 11.45 -9.24
N VAL A 279 10.43 12.45 -8.41
CA VAL A 279 11.44 13.37 -7.85
C VAL A 279 12.47 12.62 -7.00
N LEU A 280 12.02 11.69 -6.16
CA LEU A 280 12.91 10.89 -5.31
C LEU A 280 13.78 9.93 -6.12
N LEU A 281 13.24 9.29 -7.17
CA LEU A 281 14.00 8.42 -8.06
C LEU A 281 15.08 9.19 -8.83
N ILE A 282 14.74 10.37 -9.36
CA ILE A 282 15.71 11.25 -10.04
C ILE A 282 16.80 11.69 -9.05
N LEU A 283 16.43 12.08 -7.84
CA LEU A 283 17.39 12.47 -6.80
C LEU A 283 18.33 11.32 -6.44
N ALA A 284 17.80 10.11 -6.25
CA ALA A 284 18.60 8.92 -5.99
C ALA A 284 19.58 8.62 -7.13
N GLY A 285 19.12 8.76 -8.39
CA GLY A 285 19.95 8.61 -9.58
C GLY A 285 21.10 9.63 -9.63
N ILE A 286 20.80 10.90 -9.36
CA ILE A 286 21.81 11.98 -9.30
C ILE A 286 22.82 11.73 -8.18
N LEU A 287 22.37 11.32 -7.00
CA LEU A 287 23.24 10.97 -5.89
C LEU A 287 24.18 9.81 -6.25
N LEU A 288 23.61 8.73 -6.79
CA LEU A 288 24.40 7.56 -7.21
C LEU A 288 25.44 7.93 -8.28
N PHE A 289 25.05 8.73 -9.27
CA PHE A 289 25.94 9.22 -10.31
C PHE A 289 27.07 10.08 -9.74
N THR A 290 26.75 11.03 -8.86
CA THR A 290 27.72 11.92 -8.21
C THR A 290 28.73 11.14 -7.36
N VAL A 291 28.24 10.16 -6.58
CA VAL A 291 29.11 9.30 -5.75
C VAL A 291 30.01 8.44 -6.62
N THR A 292 29.50 7.89 -7.72
CA THR A 292 30.27 7.11 -8.69
C THR A 292 31.35 7.96 -9.33
N LEU A 293 31.00 9.16 -9.82
CA LEU A 293 32.00 10.11 -10.38
C LEU A 293 33.06 10.48 -9.36
N ASN A 294 32.70 10.81 -8.13
CA ASN A 294 33.65 11.13 -7.08
C ASN A 294 34.62 9.96 -6.84
N TYR A 295 34.12 8.73 -6.75
CA TYR A 295 34.95 7.53 -6.62
C TYR A 295 35.90 7.36 -7.81
N VAL A 296 35.42 7.51 -9.04
CA VAL A 296 36.24 7.41 -10.27
C VAL A 296 37.35 8.49 -10.29
N LEU A 297 36.97 9.75 -10.05
CA LEU A 297 37.94 10.86 -10.06
C LEU A 297 39.04 10.66 -9.02
N ILE A 298 38.69 10.29 -7.80
CA ILE A 298 39.67 10.04 -6.75
C ILE A 298 40.51 8.80 -7.08
N SER A 299 39.93 7.77 -7.71
CA SER A 299 40.69 6.57 -8.14
C SER A 299 41.68 6.92 -9.23
N ILE A 300 41.30 7.68 -10.25
CA ILE A 300 42.22 8.18 -11.30
C ILE A 300 43.35 9.03 -10.70
N SER A 301 43.02 9.94 -9.78
CA SER A 301 44.03 10.76 -9.10
C SER A 301 45.05 9.91 -8.31
N SER A 302 44.59 8.82 -7.69
CA SER A 302 45.44 7.87 -6.97
C SER A 302 46.33 7.05 -7.91
N LEU A 303 45.83 6.68 -9.09
CA LEU A 303 46.59 5.98 -10.14
C LEU A 303 47.72 6.85 -10.68
N SER A 304 47.44 8.13 -10.95
CA SER A 304 48.43 9.09 -11.42
C SER A 304 49.60 9.21 -10.46
N ARG A 305 49.36 9.21 -9.15
CA ARG A 305 50.44 9.19 -8.13
C ARG A 305 51.29 7.92 -8.12
N ARG A 306 50.71 6.79 -8.52
CA ARG A 306 51.37 5.46 -8.58
C ARG A 306 52.02 5.20 -9.94
N ALA A 307 51.78 6.05 -10.95
CA ALA A 307 52.34 5.87 -12.30
C ALA A 307 53.85 5.70 -12.31
N LYS A 308 54.58 6.43 -11.44
CA LYS A 308 56.03 6.29 -11.28
C LYS A 308 56.41 4.88 -10.81
N THR A 309 55.69 4.31 -9.85
CA THR A 309 55.95 2.96 -9.32
C THR A 309 55.61 1.89 -10.38
N ILE A 310 54.53 2.08 -11.13
CA ILE A 310 54.17 1.21 -12.26
C ILE A 310 55.25 1.23 -13.35
N GLY A 311 55.74 2.41 -13.68
CA GLY A 311 56.86 2.59 -14.63
C GLY A 311 58.10 1.80 -14.21
N VAL A 312 58.51 1.91 -12.94
CA VAL A 312 59.66 1.16 -12.40
C VAL A 312 59.44 -0.35 -12.51
N HIS A 313 58.26 -0.85 -12.12
CA HIS A 313 57.96 -2.31 -12.22
C HIS A 313 57.92 -2.78 -13.68
N LYS A 314 57.42 -1.96 -14.61
CA LYS A 314 57.44 -2.28 -16.04
C LYS A 314 58.85 -2.35 -16.63
N CYS A 315 59.70 -1.42 -16.24
CA CYS A 315 61.11 -1.40 -16.62
C CYS A 315 61.88 -2.61 -16.01
N SER A 316 61.43 -3.11 -14.86
CA SER A 316 61.97 -4.33 -14.21
C SER A 316 61.36 -5.62 -14.76
N GLY A 317 60.62 -5.61 -15.85
CA GLY A 317 60.12 -6.79 -16.56
C GLY A 317 58.78 -7.34 -16.02
N ALA A 318 58.05 -6.62 -15.18
CA ALA A 318 56.77 -7.07 -14.70
C ALA A 318 55.71 -7.13 -15.83
N SER A 319 54.99 -8.27 -15.94
CA SER A 319 53.93 -8.44 -16.90
C SER A 319 52.72 -7.57 -16.55
N GLY A 320 51.88 -7.19 -17.56
CA GLY A 320 50.67 -6.42 -17.35
C GLY A 320 49.71 -7.09 -16.35
N TRP A 321 49.62 -8.40 -16.33
CA TRP A 321 48.85 -9.16 -15.36
C TRP A 321 49.43 -9.11 -13.93
N GLY A 322 50.75 -9.12 -13.78
CA GLY A 322 51.40 -8.93 -12.48
C GLY A 322 51.09 -7.56 -11.88
N ILE A 323 51.09 -6.53 -12.72
CA ILE A 323 50.73 -5.17 -12.32
C ILE A 323 49.24 -5.08 -11.95
N LEU A 324 48.34 -5.67 -12.74
CA LEU A 324 46.92 -5.73 -12.44
C LEU A 324 46.61 -6.42 -11.09
N LYS A 325 47.25 -7.56 -10.83
CA LYS A 325 47.16 -8.25 -9.52
C LYS A 325 47.59 -7.38 -8.35
N MET A 326 48.63 -6.56 -8.52
CA MET A 326 49.13 -5.63 -7.49
C MET A 326 48.16 -4.50 -7.15
N PHE A 327 47.15 -4.26 -8.03
CA PHE A 327 46.12 -3.25 -7.82
C PHE A 327 44.78 -3.82 -7.35
N LEU A 328 44.57 -5.14 -7.44
CA LEU A 328 43.37 -5.82 -7.00
C LEU A 328 43.43 -6.28 -5.54
N TRP A 329 44.63 -6.22 -4.96
CA TRP A 329 44.92 -6.46 -3.53
C TRP A 329 45.44 -5.19 -2.87
#